data_6d78a0eb0e936d7747d2b9e37cbc2233
#
_entry.id   6d78a0eb0e936d7747d2b9e37cbc2233
#
_cell.length_a   1.000
_cell.length_b   1.000
_cell.length_c   1.000
_cell.angle_alpha   90.00
_cell.angle_beta   90.00
_cell.angle_gamma   90.00
#
_symmetry.space_group_name_H-M   'P 1'
#
loop_
_entity.id
_entity.type
_entity.pdbx_description
1 polymer ?
#
loop_
_entity_poly.entity_id
_entity_poly.type
_entity_poly.pdbx_seq_one_letter_code
_entity_poly.pdbx_strand_id
1 'polypeptide(L)'
;MDNTKVVGLVVGALLVALSVLMRVPILAELVANSGDWPAFLGASVITGFVGGALMLANQTEDRDLGQRATFLVTVLSWLSVGAFSALPFALSHTAMSYTDAFFEAMSGFTTTGATVMSGLDMTPPGLLLWRSLLQWIGGIGIIVTAVAILPFLRVGGMQLFRTESTDRSDKVLPRPGQIAVAIGEVYLLLTLLCALAYMLAGMAPFDALNHAMTTVATAGYSTHDASFGHFDSALIDWIAILFMISGAVPLVLYIHTARGTGETLWGDPQVRGFVTLLAVVSVVMALWLAARGDYSFFTALRYTAFNVTSIVTTTGFASTDYTAWGPFAVMAFLFLMFLGGCTGSTSGGMKMFRLQVLAMLLRTQIRQTLFPHVAQTLRYGNRTVSRDIVFSVALFVFVYLASMVVVALALAAFGLDFITALSSAITSIANVGPGLGPIVGPAGNFSSLPDGAKIVMALAMLLGRLELLTVLVMFSKDYWER
;
A
#
# COMPACT_ATOMS: atom_id res chain seq x y z
N MET A 1 -30.19 -6.44 15.29
CA MET A 1 -30.08 -7.61 14.41
C MET A 1 -29.94 -7.28 12.93
N ASP A 2 -30.08 -6.02 12.49
CA ASP A 2 -30.05 -5.71 11.05
C ASP A 2 -28.66 -5.35 10.47
N ASN A 3 -27.62 -5.30 11.29
CA ASN A 3 -26.28 -4.95 10.84
C ASN A 3 -25.67 -5.91 9.80
N THR A 4 -26.06 -7.18 9.79
CA THR A 4 -25.59 -8.19 8.82
C THR A 4 -26.13 -7.94 7.42
N LYS A 5 -27.38 -7.45 7.30
CA LYS A 5 -27.97 -7.11 5.99
C LYS A 5 -27.25 -5.95 5.34
N VAL A 6 -26.91 -4.91 6.10
CA VAL A 6 -26.15 -3.76 5.57
C VAL A 6 -24.77 -4.23 5.09
N VAL A 7 -24.12 -5.13 5.83
CA VAL A 7 -22.83 -5.75 5.40
C VAL A 7 -22.98 -6.45 4.07
N GLY A 8 -23.97 -7.35 3.93
CA GLY A 8 -24.22 -8.08 2.68
C GLY A 8 -24.56 -7.15 1.50
N LEU A 9 -25.33 -6.08 1.75
CA LEU A 9 -25.65 -5.08 0.73
C LEU A 9 -24.40 -4.35 0.22
N VAL A 10 -23.53 -3.89 1.13
CA VAL A 10 -22.30 -3.16 0.76
C VAL A 10 -21.31 -4.08 0.04
N VAL A 11 -21.07 -5.28 0.54
CA VAL A 11 -20.21 -6.28 -0.12
C VAL A 11 -20.76 -6.60 -1.50
N GLY A 12 -22.07 -6.83 -1.63
CA GLY A 12 -22.72 -7.10 -2.91
C GLY A 12 -22.54 -5.94 -3.90
N ALA A 13 -22.72 -4.70 -3.46
CA ALA A 13 -22.53 -3.52 -4.30
C ALA A 13 -21.07 -3.39 -4.79
N LEU A 14 -20.09 -3.67 -3.93
CA LEU A 14 -18.68 -3.66 -4.31
C LEU A 14 -18.35 -4.76 -5.32
N LEU A 15 -18.92 -5.96 -5.18
CA LEU A 15 -18.74 -7.04 -6.15
C LEU A 15 -19.37 -6.70 -7.51
N VAL A 16 -20.55 -6.05 -7.53
CA VAL A 16 -21.14 -5.56 -8.78
C VAL A 16 -20.25 -4.51 -9.43
N ALA A 17 -19.72 -3.55 -8.66
CA ALA A 17 -18.76 -2.56 -9.18
C ALA A 17 -17.49 -3.23 -9.72
N LEU A 18 -16.96 -4.23 -9.00
CA LEU A 18 -15.81 -5.03 -9.44
C LEU A 18 -16.10 -5.76 -10.76
N SER A 19 -17.30 -6.35 -10.91
CA SER A 19 -17.70 -7.04 -12.14
C SER A 19 -17.72 -6.10 -13.36
N VAL A 20 -18.12 -4.84 -13.17
CA VAL A 20 -18.06 -3.82 -14.22
C VAL A 20 -16.61 -3.48 -14.55
N LEU A 21 -15.75 -3.34 -13.55
CA LEU A 21 -14.34 -3.02 -13.75
C LEU A 21 -13.60 -4.14 -14.51
N MET A 22 -13.94 -5.41 -14.27
CA MET A 22 -13.38 -6.57 -14.99
C MET A 22 -13.61 -6.52 -16.52
N ARG A 23 -14.52 -5.66 -17.00
CA ARG A 23 -14.75 -5.48 -18.44
C ARG A 23 -13.72 -4.56 -19.10
N VAL A 24 -13.00 -3.74 -18.33
CA VAL A 24 -11.99 -2.83 -18.87
C VAL A 24 -10.84 -3.60 -19.52
N PRO A 25 -10.23 -4.64 -18.90
CA PRO A 25 -9.21 -5.46 -19.55
C PRO A 25 -9.68 -6.18 -20.83
N ILE A 26 -10.98 -6.47 -20.99
CA ILE A 26 -11.52 -7.06 -22.22
C ILE A 26 -11.17 -6.20 -23.43
N LEU A 27 -11.23 -4.88 -23.30
CA LEU A 27 -10.88 -3.97 -24.40
C LEU A 27 -9.40 -4.10 -24.79
N ALA A 28 -8.50 -4.25 -23.81
CA ALA A 28 -7.07 -4.47 -24.08
C ALA A 28 -6.83 -5.80 -24.79
N GLU A 29 -7.52 -6.87 -24.37
CA GLU A 29 -7.46 -8.20 -24.98
C GLU A 29 -7.96 -8.18 -26.43
N LEU A 30 -9.08 -7.49 -26.71
CA LEU A 30 -9.63 -7.38 -28.05
C LEU A 30 -8.74 -6.57 -28.99
N VAL A 31 -8.15 -5.47 -28.51
CA VAL A 31 -7.21 -4.66 -29.28
C VAL A 31 -5.94 -5.44 -29.62
N ALA A 32 -5.41 -6.21 -28.66
CA ALA A 32 -4.21 -7.02 -28.85
C ALA A 32 -4.46 -8.36 -29.55
N ASN A 33 -5.73 -8.75 -29.71
CA ASN A 33 -6.15 -10.04 -30.28
C ASN A 33 -5.50 -11.24 -29.58
N SER A 34 -5.33 -11.16 -28.24
CA SER A 34 -4.63 -12.16 -27.41
C SER A 34 -5.47 -13.39 -27.05
N GLY A 35 -6.81 -13.28 -27.12
CA GLY A 35 -7.72 -14.41 -26.92
C GLY A 35 -8.17 -14.68 -25.48
N ASP A 36 -7.67 -13.96 -24.47
CA ASP A 36 -7.98 -14.19 -23.04
C ASP A 36 -9.24 -13.42 -22.55
N TRP A 37 -9.90 -12.66 -23.41
CA TRP A 37 -11.12 -11.93 -23.05
C TRP A 37 -12.26 -12.80 -22.45
N PRO A 38 -12.44 -14.12 -22.78
CA PRO A 38 -13.47 -14.93 -22.16
C PRO A 38 -13.27 -15.16 -20.67
N ALA A 39 -12.02 -15.20 -20.19
CA ALA A 39 -11.69 -15.32 -18.77
C ALA A 39 -12.23 -14.13 -17.99
N PHE A 40 -12.02 -12.92 -18.48
CA PHE A 40 -12.56 -11.69 -17.89
C PHE A 40 -14.07 -11.62 -17.94
N LEU A 41 -14.69 -12.02 -19.05
CA LEU A 41 -16.14 -12.06 -19.19
C LEU A 41 -16.75 -13.06 -18.20
N GLY A 42 -16.21 -14.28 -18.11
CA GLY A 42 -16.66 -15.31 -17.18
C GLY A 42 -16.54 -14.85 -15.72
N ALA A 43 -15.37 -14.29 -15.36
CA ALA A 43 -15.14 -13.71 -14.02
C ALA A 43 -16.14 -12.59 -13.70
N SER A 44 -16.38 -11.67 -14.68
CA SER A 44 -17.35 -10.57 -14.55
C SER A 44 -18.76 -11.08 -14.30
N VAL A 45 -19.22 -12.09 -15.06
CA VAL A 45 -20.56 -12.68 -14.92
C VAL A 45 -20.72 -13.34 -13.54
N ILE A 46 -19.76 -14.17 -13.13
CA ILE A 46 -19.79 -14.85 -11.81
C ILE A 46 -19.81 -13.81 -10.70
N THR A 47 -18.91 -12.84 -10.73
CA THR A 47 -18.80 -11.80 -9.70
C THR A 47 -20.06 -10.93 -9.65
N GLY A 48 -20.59 -10.53 -10.80
CA GLY A 48 -21.81 -9.73 -10.91
C GLY A 48 -23.06 -10.48 -10.42
N PHE A 49 -23.16 -11.77 -10.73
CA PHE A 49 -24.24 -12.63 -10.24
C PHE A 49 -24.23 -12.77 -8.72
N VAL A 50 -23.08 -13.09 -8.14
CA VAL A 50 -22.94 -13.20 -6.67
C VAL A 50 -23.21 -11.87 -6.00
N GLY A 51 -22.64 -10.77 -6.52
CA GLY A 51 -22.85 -9.42 -6.00
C GLY A 51 -24.34 -9.01 -6.06
N GLY A 52 -25.00 -9.24 -7.20
CA GLY A 52 -26.42 -8.96 -7.37
C GLY A 52 -27.31 -9.80 -6.45
N ALA A 53 -27.01 -11.09 -6.30
CA ALA A 53 -27.72 -11.98 -5.37
C ALA A 53 -27.58 -11.51 -3.92
N LEU A 54 -26.37 -11.12 -3.50
CA LEU A 54 -26.13 -10.56 -2.15
C LEU A 54 -26.91 -9.27 -1.94
N MET A 55 -26.95 -8.36 -2.91
CA MET A 55 -27.72 -7.12 -2.80
C MET A 55 -29.23 -7.39 -2.67
N LEU A 56 -29.77 -8.31 -3.49
CA LEU A 56 -31.20 -8.66 -3.44
C LEU A 56 -31.58 -9.35 -2.14
N ALA A 57 -30.75 -10.26 -1.64
CA ALA A 57 -31.00 -11.00 -0.39
C ALA A 57 -30.88 -10.12 0.85
N ASN A 58 -30.16 -9.01 0.79
CA ASN A 58 -29.86 -8.16 1.93
C ASN A 58 -30.45 -6.73 1.81
N GLN A 59 -31.54 -6.57 1.06
CA GLN A 59 -32.22 -5.28 0.99
C GLN A 59 -32.69 -4.82 2.36
N THR A 60 -32.35 -3.58 2.72
CA THR A 60 -32.75 -2.95 3.97
C THR A 60 -32.93 -1.44 3.80
N GLU A 61 -33.93 -0.89 4.50
CA GLU A 61 -34.15 0.56 4.54
C GLU A 61 -33.23 1.22 5.57
N ASP A 62 -32.87 0.50 6.63
CA ASP A 62 -31.94 0.97 7.65
C ASP A 62 -30.49 0.85 7.12
N ARG A 63 -29.86 2.00 6.92
CA ARG A 63 -28.48 2.11 6.41
C ARG A 63 -27.48 2.55 7.48
N ASP A 64 -27.90 2.64 8.72
CA ASP A 64 -27.00 3.04 9.81
C ASP A 64 -26.00 1.92 10.12
N LEU A 65 -24.75 2.20 9.83
CA LEU A 65 -23.62 1.35 10.18
C LEU A 65 -23.22 1.64 11.63
N GLY A 66 -23.61 0.80 12.55
CA GLY A 66 -23.03 0.81 13.89
C GLY A 66 -21.52 0.50 13.82
N GLN A 67 -20.78 0.86 14.87
CA GLN A 67 -19.32 0.72 14.92
C GLN A 67 -18.84 -0.70 14.57
N ARG A 68 -19.53 -1.74 15.02
CA ARG A 68 -19.20 -3.15 14.72
C ARG A 68 -19.41 -3.50 13.26
N ALA A 69 -20.54 -3.10 12.69
CA ALA A 69 -20.83 -3.34 11.29
C ALA A 69 -19.78 -2.68 10.39
N THR A 70 -19.26 -1.51 10.76
CA THR A 70 -18.19 -0.81 10.02
C THR A 70 -16.91 -1.65 9.94
N PHE A 71 -16.46 -2.26 11.05
CA PHE A 71 -15.30 -3.17 11.03
C PHE A 71 -15.54 -4.39 10.15
N LEU A 72 -16.71 -5.03 10.32
CA LEU A 72 -17.07 -6.22 9.56
C LEU A 72 -17.19 -5.96 8.06
N VAL A 73 -17.86 -4.86 7.68
CA VAL A 73 -17.95 -4.40 6.28
C VAL A 73 -16.57 -4.23 5.70
N THR A 74 -15.66 -3.56 6.43
CA THR A 74 -14.31 -3.30 5.94
C THR A 74 -13.56 -4.59 5.63
N VAL A 75 -13.46 -5.50 6.61
CA VAL A 75 -12.68 -6.74 6.44
C VAL A 75 -13.31 -7.64 5.39
N LEU A 76 -14.63 -7.84 5.41
CA LEU A 76 -15.32 -8.69 4.44
C LEU A 76 -15.28 -8.10 3.02
N SER A 77 -15.37 -6.77 2.86
CA SER A 77 -15.24 -6.13 1.56
C SER A 77 -13.87 -6.37 0.95
N TRP A 78 -12.80 -6.13 1.71
CA TRP A 78 -11.44 -6.35 1.22
C TRP A 78 -11.16 -7.81 0.90
N LEU A 79 -11.60 -8.73 1.76
CA LEU A 79 -11.44 -10.17 1.54
C LEU A 79 -12.24 -10.64 0.32
N SER A 80 -13.50 -10.21 0.19
CA SER A 80 -14.36 -10.59 -0.95
C SER A 80 -13.84 -10.02 -2.26
N VAL A 81 -13.45 -8.74 -2.28
CA VAL A 81 -12.85 -8.13 -3.48
C VAL A 81 -11.58 -8.88 -3.88
N GLY A 82 -10.68 -9.19 -2.94
CA GLY A 82 -9.47 -9.97 -3.21
C GLY A 82 -9.79 -11.36 -3.79
N ALA A 83 -10.75 -12.09 -3.18
CA ALA A 83 -11.13 -13.41 -3.62
C ALA A 83 -11.75 -13.42 -5.05
N PHE A 84 -12.67 -12.50 -5.34
CA PHE A 84 -13.29 -12.44 -6.66
C PHE A 84 -12.35 -11.83 -7.72
N SER A 85 -11.43 -10.95 -7.35
CA SER A 85 -10.40 -10.41 -8.24
C SER A 85 -9.40 -11.47 -8.71
N ALA A 86 -9.32 -12.62 -8.03
CA ALA A 86 -8.52 -13.76 -8.42
C ALA A 86 -9.09 -14.52 -9.65
N LEU A 87 -10.40 -14.40 -9.91
CA LEU A 87 -11.06 -15.17 -10.97
C LEU A 87 -10.47 -14.95 -12.36
N PRO A 88 -10.20 -13.71 -12.82
CA PRO A 88 -9.56 -13.52 -14.12
C PRO A 88 -8.23 -14.25 -14.27
N PHE A 89 -7.38 -14.27 -13.24
CA PHE A 89 -6.10 -14.99 -13.25
C PHE A 89 -6.29 -16.50 -13.30
N ALA A 90 -7.22 -17.04 -12.50
CA ALA A 90 -7.50 -18.48 -12.44
C ALA A 90 -8.18 -19.03 -13.71
N LEU A 91 -8.97 -18.20 -14.40
CA LEU A 91 -9.70 -18.57 -15.61
C LEU A 91 -8.92 -18.30 -16.90
N SER A 92 -7.80 -17.59 -16.84
CA SER A 92 -6.96 -17.24 -17.97
C SER A 92 -6.16 -18.42 -18.50
N HIS A 93 -5.56 -18.27 -19.68
CA HIS A 93 -4.66 -19.27 -20.28
C HIS A 93 -3.35 -19.47 -19.49
N THR A 94 -3.03 -18.57 -18.54
CA THR A 94 -1.87 -18.74 -17.64
C THR A 94 -2.04 -19.92 -16.69
N ALA A 95 -3.25 -20.49 -16.57
CA ALA A 95 -3.60 -21.68 -15.78
C ALA A 95 -3.06 -21.62 -14.33
N MET A 96 -3.10 -20.43 -13.71
CA MET A 96 -2.67 -20.27 -12.32
C MET A 96 -3.58 -21.07 -11.38
N SER A 97 -2.99 -21.70 -10.36
CA SER A 97 -3.78 -22.25 -9.27
C SER A 97 -4.62 -21.15 -8.61
N TYR A 98 -5.78 -21.49 -8.01
CA TYR A 98 -6.56 -20.47 -7.32
C TYR A 98 -5.80 -19.84 -6.14
N THR A 99 -4.89 -20.57 -5.51
CA THR A 99 -4.02 -20.05 -4.44
C THR A 99 -3.08 -18.98 -5.00
N ASP A 100 -2.44 -19.22 -6.12
CA ASP A 100 -1.57 -18.24 -6.79
C ASP A 100 -2.37 -17.03 -7.28
N ALA A 101 -3.52 -17.27 -7.90
CA ALA A 101 -4.43 -16.23 -8.36
C ALA A 101 -4.93 -15.35 -7.19
N PHE A 102 -5.26 -15.96 -6.05
CA PHE A 102 -5.66 -15.23 -4.83
C PHE A 102 -4.52 -14.43 -4.24
N PHE A 103 -3.31 -15.00 -4.21
CA PHE A 103 -2.11 -14.28 -3.77
C PHE A 103 -1.85 -13.05 -4.64
N GLU A 104 -1.85 -13.23 -5.98
CA GLU A 104 -1.63 -12.14 -6.93
C GLU A 104 -2.70 -11.05 -6.82
N ALA A 105 -3.97 -11.44 -6.74
CA ALA A 105 -5.09 -10.51 -6.58
C ALA A 105 -5.04 -9.76 -5.25
N MET A 106 -4.78 -10.47 -4.14
CA MET A 106 -4.68 -9.86 -2.82
C MET A 106 -3.47 -8.92 -2.74
N SER A 107 -2.32 -9.33 -3.26
CA SER A 107 -1.13 -8.48 -3.36
C SER A 107 -1.38 -7.23 -4.21
N GLY A 108 -2.09 -7.38 -5.34
CA GLY A 108 -2.52 -6.25 -6.17
C GLY A 108 -3.41 -5.29 -5.40
N PHE A 109 -4.53 -5.79 -4.88
CA PHE A 109 -5.56 -4.96 -4.23
C PHE A 109 -5.08 -4.34 -2.91
N THR A 110 -4.22 -5.02 -2.14
CA THR A 110 -3.60 -4.43 -0.93
C THR A 110 -2.42 -3.51 -1.25
N THR A 111 -2.12 -3.27 -2.54
CA THR A 111 -0.97 -2.48 -3.02
C THR A 111 0.37 -2.97 -2.48
N THR A 112 0.51 -4.28 -2.25
CA THR A 112 1.74 -4.88 -1.76
C THR A 112 2.77 -5.01 -2.89
N GLY A 113 2.37 -5.51 -4.06
CA GLY A 113 3.27 -5.66 -5.21
C GLY A 113 4.12 -6.94 -5.23
N ALA A 114 3.93 -7.86 -4.28
CA ALA A 114 4.53 -9.18 -4.32
C ALA A 114 3.86 -10.01 -5.43
N THR A 115 4.62 -10.71 -6.27
CA THR A 115 4.09 -11.45 -7.42
C THR A 115 4.50 -12.91 -7.42
N VAL A 116 3.61 -13.77 -7.87
CA VAL A 116 3.89 -15.17 -8.23
C VAL A 116 3.99 -15.34 -9.75
N MET A 117 3.71 -14.29 -10.52
CA MET A 117 3.81 -14.32 -11.98
C MET A 117 5.26 -14.14 -12.45
N SER A 118 5.58 -14.80 -13.55
CA SER A 118 6.82 -14.66 -14.30
C SER A 118 6.51 -14.71 -15.80
N GLY A 119 7.45 -14.25 -16.64
CA GLY A 119 7.21 -14.14 -18.07
C GLY A 119 6.25 -12.99 -18.41
N LEU A 120 6.31 -11.91 -17.66
CA LEU A 120 5.40 -10.76 -17.82
C LEU A 120 5.50 -10.15 -19.22
N ASP A 121 6.69 -10.16 -19.81
CA ASP A 121 6.94 -9.66 -21.18
C ASP A 121 6.14 -10.41 -22.26
N MET A 122 5.65 -11.63 -21.96
CA MET A 122 4.84 -12.46 -22.84
C MET A 122 3.39 -12.61 -22.33
N THR A 123 3.06 -12.00 -21.20
CA THR A 123 1.73 -12.11 -20.59
C THR A 123 0.71 -11.27 -21.36
N PRO A 124 -0.53 -11.78 -21.57
CA PRO A 124 -1.60 -11.04 -22.23
C PRO A 124 -1.83 -9.66 -21.60
N PRO A 125 -2.05 -8.62 -22.41
CA PRO A 125 -2.12 -7.23 -21.91
C PRO A 125 -3.33 -7.00 -21.00
N GLY A 126 -4.41 -7.74 -21.12
CA GLY A 126 -5.54 -7.65 -20.20
C GLY A 126 -5.16 -8.04 -18.77
N LEU A 127 -4.36 -9.10 -18.58
CA LEU A 127 -3.88 -9.52 -17.27
C LEU A 127 -2.93 -8.49 -16.66
N LEU A 128 -2.01 -7.92 -17.46
CA LEU A 128 -1.12 -6.85 -17.00
C LEU A 128 -1.89 -5.60 -16.59
N LEU A 129 -2.90 -5.21 -17.40
CA LEU A 129 -3.77 -4.10 -17.07
C LEU A 129 -4.62 -4.40 -15.82
N TRP A 130 -5.08 -5.64 -15.64
CA TRP A 130 -5.85 -6.04 -14.45
C TRP A 130 -5.01 -5.92 -13.18
N ARG A 131 -3.77 -6.38 -13.20
CA ARG A 131 -2.82 -6.22 -12.09
C ARG A 131 -2.68 -4.74 -11.69
N SER A 132 -2.45 -3.86 -12.67
CA SER A 132 -2.28 -2.43 -12.46
C SER A 132 -3.57 -1.75 -11.97
N LEU A 133 -4.73 -2.13 -12.51
CA LEU A 133 -6.03 -1.64 -12.06
C LEU A 133 -6.33 -2.04 -10.61
N LEU A 134 -6.03 -3.28 -10.22
CA LEU A 134 -6.20 -3.72 -8.82
C LEU A 134 -5.38 -2.86 -7.87
N GLN A 135 -4.13 -2.57 -8.23
CA GLN A 135 -3.28 -1.69 -7.41
C GLN A 135 -3.82 -0.26 -7.37
N TRP A 136 -4.29 0.25 -8.50
CA TRP A 136 -4.80 1.62 -8.58
C TRP A 136 -6.07 1.81 -7.75
N ILE A 137 -7.03 0.91 -7.82
CA ILE A 137 -8.25 0.96 -7.00
C ILE A 137 -7.96 0.65 -5.52
N GLY A 138 -7.01 -0.24 -5.23
CA GLY A 138 -6.55 -0.53 -3.87
C GLY A 138 -5.89 0.68 -3.20
N GLY A 139 -5.12 1.46 -3.96
CA GLY A 139 -4.49 2.70 -3.48
C GLY A 139 -5.51 3.75 -3.03
N ILE A 140 -6.53 4.03 -3.87
CA ILE A 140 -7.60 4.97 -3.48
C ILE A 140 -8.54 4.35 -2.44
N GLY A 141 -8.77 3.03 -2.53
CA GLY A 141 -9.67 2.30 -1.64
C GLY A 141 -9.28 2.43 -0.17
N ILE A 142 -8.00 2.36 0.15
CA ILE A 142 -7.54 2.52 1.54
C ILE A 142 -7.77 3.94 2.06
N ILE A 143 -7.62 4.96 1.22
CA ILE A 143 -7.82 6.34 1.62
C ILE A 143 -9.31 6.60 1.88
N VAL A 144 -10.18 6.12 0.99
CA VAL A 144 -11.64 6.21 1.18
C VAL A 144 -12.08 5.45 2.44
N THR A 145 -11.54 4.25 2.64
CA THR A 145 -11.78 3.43 3.84
C THR A 145 -11.30 4.17 5.10
N ALA A 146 -10.12 4.77 5.08
CA ALA A 146 -9.58 5.55 6.18
C ALA A 146 -10.50 6.74 6.51
N VAL A 147 -10.96 7.50 5.51
CA VAL A 147 -11.88 8.64 5.71
C VAL A 147 -13.22 8.18 6.29
N ALA A 148 -13.74 7.03 5.85
CA ALA A 148 -15.01 6.48 6.33
C ALA A 148 -14.92 5.91 7.76
N ILE A 149 -13.80 5.28 8.11
CA ILE A 149 -13.59 4.57 9.40
C ILE A 149 -12.99 5.50 10.46
N LEU A 150 -12.23 6.53 10.07
CA LEU A 150 -11.59 7.50 10.98
C LEU A 150 -12.48 8.00 12.13
N PRO A 151 -13.79 8.28 11.93
CA PRO A 151 -14.66 8.70 13.03
C PRO A 151 -14.78 7.66 14.15
N PHE A 152 -14.60 6.38 13.84
CA PHE A 152 -14.80 5.27 14.76
C PHE A 152 -13.49 4.75 15.38
N LEU A 153 -12.35 5.00 14.72
CA LEU A 153 -11.04 4.55 15.20
C LEU A 153 -10.42 5.59 16.14
N ARG A 154 -10.34 5.26 17.43
CA ARG A 154 -9.54 6.02 18.41
C ARG A 154 -8.07 5.56 18.47
N VAL A 155 -7.52 5.07 17.35
CA VAL A 155 -6.27 4.32 17.35
C VAL A 155 -5.17 5.07 16.59
N GLY A 156 -3.97 5.03 17.14
CA GLY A 156 -2.71 5.20 16.41
C GLY A 156 -2.37 6.57 15.85
N GLY A 157 -2.82 7.68 16.47
CA GLY A 157 -2.43 9.02 16.03
C GLY A 157 -3.26 9.60 14.89
N MET A 158 -4.18 8.84 14.29
CA MET A 158 -5.13 9.34 13.31
C MET A 158 -6.08 10.41 13.85
N GLN A 159 -6.21 10.50 15.19
CA GLN A 159 -6.97 11.56 15.87
C GLN A 159 -6.39 12.97 15.65
N LEU A 160 -5.08 13.10 15.44
CA LEU A 160 -4.47 14.38 15.10
C LEU A 160 -4.87 14.85 13.69
N PHE A 161 -5.05 13.91 12.76
CA PHE A 161 -5.60 14.21 11.44
C PHE A 161 -7.08 14.63 11.49
N ARG A 162 -7.85 14.06 12.41
CA ARG A 162 -9.25 14.45 12.63
C ARG A 162 -9.36 15.87 13.15
N THR A 163 -8.53 16.28 14.10
CA THR A 163 -8.46 17.67 14.56
C THR A 163 -7.99 18.61 13.46
N GLU A 164 -7.14 18.12 12.55
CA GLU A 164 -6.65 18.88 11.41
C GLU A 164 -7.72 19.10 10.33
N SER A 165 -8.50 18.06 10.03
CA SER A 165 -9.61 18.16 9.10
C SER A 165 -10.85 18.83 9.73
N THR A 166 -11.11 18.67 11.02
CA THR A 166 -12.34 19.17 11.67
C THR A 166 -12.24 20.64 12.09
N ASP A 167 -11.09 21.09 12.63
CA ASP A 167 -10.95 22.49 13.07
C ASP A 167 -10.76 23.51 11.93
N ARG A 168 -10.33 23.05 10.74
CA ARG A 168 -10.11 23.93 9.58
C ARG A 168 -10.90 23.55 8.34
N SER A 169 -11.32 22.29 8.17
CA SER A 169 -12.10 21.83 7.02
C SER A 169 -13.58 22.16 7.13
N ASP A 170 -14.10 22.48 8.31
CA ASP A 170 -15.50 22.95 8.49
C ASP A 170 -15.84 24.20 7.65
N LYS A 171 -14.81 24.93 7.18
CA LYS A 171 -14.98 26.06 6.26
C LYS A 171 -14.78 25.74 4.78
N VAL A 172 -14.17 24.58 4.43
CA VAL A 172 -13.74 24.30 3.05
C VAL A 172 -14.40 23.05 2.45
N LEU A 173 -14.60 21.97 3.22
CA LEU A 173 -15.26 20.73 2.76
C LEU A 173 -16.06 20.10 3.91
N PRO A 174 -17.34 20.45 4.07
CA PRO A 174 -18.12 20.08 5.26
C PRO A 174 -18.59 18.62 5.32
N ARG A 175 -18.39 17.80 4.27
CA ARG A 175 -18.88 16.40 4.20
C ARG A 175 -17.78 15.42 3.82
N PRO A 176 -17.67 14.24 4.51
CA PRO A 176 -16.67 13.20 4.20
C PRO A 176 -16.67 12.78 2.72
N GLY A 177 -17.84 12.72 2.07
CA GLY A 177 -17.95 12.39 0.65
C GLY A 177 -17.28 13.41 -0.28
N GLN A 178 -17.32 14.70 0.06
CA GLN A 178 -16.65 15.75 -0.73
C GLN A 178 -15.13 15.65 -0.61
N ILE A 179 -14.63 15.27 0.56
CA ILE A 179 -13.20 15.02 0.78
C ILE A 179 -12.75 13.82 -0.07
N ALA A 180 -13.52 12.74 -0.06
CA ALA A 180 -13.21 11.54 -0.86
C ALA A 180 -13.18 11.84 -2.37
N VAL A 181 -14.13 12.63 -2.88
CA VAL A 181 -14.16 13.05 -4.29
C VAL A 181 -12.93 13.90 -4.64
N ALA A 182 -12.63 14.92 -3.82
CA ALA A 182 -11.48 15.80 -4.07
C ALA A 182 -10.13 15.03 -4.01
N ILE A 183 -10.00 14.06 -3.12
CA ILE A 183 -8.84 13.16 -3.08
C ILE A 183 -8.76 12.31 -4.36
N GLY A 184 -9.90 11.79 -4.82
CA GLY A 184 -9.99 11.04 -6.09
C GLY A 184 -9.55 11.86 -7.30
N GLU A 185 -9.94 13.14 -7.36
CA GLU A 185 -9.53 14.07 -8.42
C GLU A 185 -8.01 14.30 -8.41
N VAL A 186 -7.42 14.54 -7.23
CA VAL A 186 -5.94 14.68 -7.08
C VAL A 186 -5.22 13.39 -7.49
N TYR A 187 -5.73 12.24 -7.07
CA TYR A 187 -5.16 10.95 -7.38
C TYR A 187 -5.18 10.65 -8.89
N LEU A 188 -6.30 10.92 -9.54
CA LEU A 188 -6.44 10.80 -11.00
C LEU A 188 -5.50 11.77 -11.72
N LEU A 189 -5.44 13.04 -11.29
CA LEU A 189 -4.55 14.03 -11.88
C LEU A 189 -3.07 13.61 -11.77
N LEU A 190 -2.62 13.15 -10.60
CA LEU A 190 -1.26 12.65 -10.40
C LEU A 190 -0.97 11.45 -11.32
N THR A 191 -1.95 10.54 -11.49
CA THR A 191 -1.80 9.38 -12.38
C THR A 191 -1.65 9.80 -13.84
N LEU A 192 -2.47 10.74 -14.30
CA LEU A 192 -2.39 11.25 -15.68
C LEU A 192 -1.08 12.02 -15.95
N LEU A 193 -0.65 12.85 -15.00
CA LEU A 193 0.63 13.56 -15.10
C LEU A 193 1.82 12.59 -15.10
N CYS A 194 1.76 11.53 -14.29
CA CYS A 194 2.78 10.49 -14.24
C CYS A 194 2.84 9.72 -15.58
N ALA A 195 1.68 9.30 -16.13
CA ALA A 195 1.62 8.62 -17.42
C ALA A 195 2.17 9.49 -18.55
N LEU A 196 1.80 10.76 -18.58
CA LEU A 196 2.31 11.71 -19.55
C LEU A 196 3.83 11.88 -19.43
N ALA A 197 4.35 12.02 -18.21
CA ALA A 197 5.79 12.16 -17.98
C ALA A 197 6.56 10.91 -18.43
N TYR A 198 6.04 9.70 -18.17
CA TYR A 198 6.64 8.46 -18.64
C TYR A 198 6.62 8.34 -20.17
N MET A 199 5.50 8.71 -20.81
CA MET A 199 5.43 8.74 -22.30
C MET A 199 6.42 9.73 -22.90
N LEU A 200 6.57 10.93 -22.33
CA LEU A 200 7.52 11.92 -22.77
C LEU A 200 8.98 11.47 -22.54
N ALA A 201 9.23 10.62 -21.56
CA ALA A 201 10.51 10.00 -21.29
C ALA A 201 10.82 8.78 -22.18
N GLY A 202 9.88 8.36 -23.04
CA GLY A 202 10.07 7.29 -24.03
C GLY A 202 9.45 5.95 -23.68
N MET A 203 8.63 5.84 -22.62
CA MET A 203 7.83 4.62 -22.37
C MET A 203 6.72 4.46 -23.41
N ALA A 204 6.46 3.22 -23.85
CA ALA A 204 5.28 2.91 -24.64
C ALA A 204 3.98 3.30 -23.89
N PRO A 205 2.92 3.76 -24.59
CA PRO A 205 1.71 4.26 -23.92
C PRO A 205 1.05 3.25 -22.98
N PHE A 206 1.08 1.96 -23.33
CA PHE A 206 0.56 0.89 -22.48
C PHE A 206 1.37 0.75 -21.19
N ASP A 207 2.70 0.72 -21.28
CA ASP A 207 3.59 0.62 -20.11
C ASP A 207 3.48 1.87 -19.26
N ALA A 208 3.46 3.06 -19.88
CA ALA A 208 3.34 4.33 -19.18
C ALA A 208 2.06 4.41 -18.35
N LEU A 209 0.92 3.97 -18.89
CA LEU A 209 -0.34 3.94 -18.17
C LEU A 209 -0.31 2.95 -17.00
N ASN A 210 0.17 1.72 -17.24
CA ASN A 210 0.26 0.69 -16.20
C ASN A 210 1.19 1.12 -15.08
N HIS A 211 2.42 1.57 -15.40
CA HIS A 211 3.38 2.03 -14.41
C HIS A 211 2.92 3.29 -13.69
N ALA A 212 2.21 4.23 -14.33
CA ALA A 212 1.67 5.40 -13.66
C ALA A 212 0.63 5.02 -12.60
N MET A 213 -0.29 4.08 -12.91
CA MET A 213 -1.25 3.57 -11.96
C MET A 213 -0.56 2.94 -10.74
N THR A 214 0.45 2.12 -10.98
CA THR A 214 1.16 1.39 -9.90
C THR A 214 2.16 2.26 -9.14
N THR A 215 2.73 3.31 -9.77
CA THR A 215 3.60 4.31 -9.14
C THR A 215 2.83 5.19 -8.15
N VAL A 216 1.72 5.79 -8.60
CA VAL A 216 0.93 6.72 -7.77
C VAL A 216 0.18 5.97 -6.67
N ALA A 217 -0.21 4.72 -6.92
CA ALA A 217 -0.74 3.81 -5.91
C ALA A 217 0.31 3.35 -4.89
N THR A 218 1.61 3.62 -5.12
CA THR A 218 2.76 3.10 -4.34
C THR A 218 2.68 1.58 -4.17
N ALA A 219 2.57 0.83 -5.29
CA ALA A 219 2.13 -0.55 -5.27
C ALA A 219 3.00 -1.56 -6.06
N GLY A 220 3.80 -1.11 -7.05
CA GLY A 220 4.99 -1.76 -7.57
C GLY A 220 4.84 -2.86 -8.62
N TYR A 221 3.64 -3.19 -9.09
CA TYR A 221 3.53 -4.10 -10.22
C TYR A 221 4.05 -3.45 -11.51
N SER A 222 4.79 -4.23 -12.27
CA SER A 222 5.33 -3.88 -13.58
C SER A 222 4.72 -4.74 -14.68
N THR A 223 4.81 -4.29 -15.92
CA THR A 223 4.51 -5.04 -17.13
C THR A 223 5.70 -5.91 -17.58
N HIS A 224 6.87 -5.78 -16.93
CA HIS A 224 8.11 -6.46 -17.24
C HIS A 224 8.69 -7.20 -16.03
N ASP A 225 9.28 -8.37 -16.24
CA ASP A 225 9.92 -9.15 -15.18
C ASP A 225 11.08 -8.41 -14.50
N ALA A 226 11.85 -7.64 -15.27
CA ALA A 226 12.95 -6.83 -14.75
C ALA A 226 12.50 -5.53 -14.06
N SER A 227 11.19 -5.29 -13.91
CA SER A 227 10.63 -4.07 -13.33
C SER A 227 11.21 -2.81 -14.03
N PHE A 228 11.60 -1.77 -13.30
CA PHE A 228 12.23 -0.57 -13.90
C PHE A 228 13.60 -0.82 -14.52
N GLY A 229 14.28 -1.90 -14.14
CA GLY A 229 15.51 -2.33 -14.78
C GLY A 229 15.36 -2.59 -16.29
N HIS A 230 14.14 -2.90 -16.76
CA HIS A 230 13.83 -3.09 -18.19
C HIS A 230 14.08 -1.79 -19.00
N PHE A 231 13.77 -0.63 -18.47
CA PHE A 231 13.84 0.63 -19.22
C PHE A 231 15.25 1.21 -19.30
N ASP A 232 16.14 0.88 -18.33
CA ASP A 232 17.51 1.39 -18.17
C ASP A 232 17.68 2.88 -18.50
N SER A 233 16.74 3.71 -18.07
CA SER A 233 16.69 5.14 -18.32
C SER A 233 16.76 5.95 -17.03
N ALA A 234 17.80 6.78 -16.89
CA ALA A 234 17.93 7.63 -15.72
C ALA A 234 16.77 8.64 -15.60
N LEU A 235 16.24 9.13 -16.72
CA LEU A 235 15.11 10.06 -16.73
C LEU A 235 13.85 9.39 -16.19
N ILE A 236 13.56 8.16 -16.63
CA ILE A 236 12.42 7.37 -16.16
C ILE A 236 12.55 7.09 -14.66
N ASP A 237 13.75 6.74 -14.17
CA ASP A 237 13.97 6.50 -12.74
C ASP A 237 13.71 7.75 -11.88
N TRP A 238 14.20 8.93 -12.32
CA TRP A 238 13.97 10.17 -11.57
C TRP A 238 12.48 10.60 -11.60
N ILE A 239 11.78 10.38 -12.71
CA ILE A 239 10.33 10.59 -12.80
C ILE A 239 9.60 9.66 -11.81
N ALA A 240 9.98 8.38 -11.78
CA ALA A 240 9.40 7.41 -10.85
C ALA A 240 9.62 7.82 -9.39
N ILE A 241 10.84 8.23 -9.01
CA ILE A 241 11.15 8.74 -7.67
C ILE A 241 10.21 9.89 -7.30
N LEU A 242 10.04 10.87 -8.19
CA LEU A 242 9.17 12.02 -7.95
C LEU A 242 7.72 11.59 -7.67
N PHE A 243 7.16 10.70 -8.52
CA PHE A 243 5.77 10.29 -8.38
C PHE A 243 5.54 9.25 -7.28
N MET A 244 6.52 8.40 -6.94
CA MET A 244 6.48 7.55 -5.73
C MET A 244 6.42 8.42 -4.47
N ILE A 245 7.25 9.45 -4.36
CA ILE A 245 7.20 10.42 -3.26
C ILE A 245 5.85 11.13 -3.24
N SER A 246 5.35 11.55 -4.41
CA SER A 246 4.06 12.25 -4.53
C SER A 246 2.88 11.39 -4.05
N GLY A 247 2.87 10.09 -4.35
CA GLY A 247 1.87 9.15 -3.83
C GLY A 247 2.01 8.87 -2.33
N ALA A 248 3.23 8.92 -1.79
CA ALA A 248 3.53 8.69 -0.38
C ALA A 248 3.34 9.92 0.52
N VAL A 249 2.94 11.07 -0.02
CA VAL A 249 2.60 12.31 0.69
C VAL A 249 1.07 12.36 0.89
N PRO A 250 0.56 12.99 1.98
CA PRO A 250 -0.88 13.08 2.20
C PRO A 250 -1.60 13.79 1.07
N LEU A 251 -2.54 13.10 0.39
CA LEU A 251 -3.22 13.65 -0.78
C LEU A 251 -4.06 14.90 -0.47
N VAL A 252 -4.53 15.04 0.76
CA VAL A 252 -5.26 16.23 1.21
C VAL A 252 -4.41 17.51 1.19
N LEU A 253 -3.08 17.39 1.35
CA LEU A 253 -2.19 18.56 1.31
C LEU A 253 -2.09 19.18 -0.09
N TYR A 254 -2.28 18.39 -1.16
CA TYR A 254 -2.35 18.92 -2.52
C TYR A 254 -3.57 19.85 -2.68
N ILE A 255 -4.72 19.46 -2.08
CA ILE A 255 -5.94 20.26 -2.10
C ILE A 255 -5.72 21.58 -1.36
N HIS A 256 -5.12 21.52 -0.16
CA HIS A 256 -4.83 22.72 0.64
C HIS A 256 -3.84 23.65 -0.07
N THR A 257 -2.77 23.08 -0.66
CA THR A 257 -1.77 23.85 -1.40
C THR A 257 -2.37 24.51 -2.63
N ALA A 258 -3.20 23.81 -3.40
CA ALA A 258 -3.86 24.35 -4.60
C ALA A 258 -4.87 25.44 -4.29
N ARG A 259 -5.55 25.37 -3.14
CA ARG A 259 -6.55 26.37 -2.68
C ARG A 259 -5.94 27.51 -1.87
N GLY A 260 -4.65 27.47 -1.58
CA GLY A 260 -3.98 28.46 -0.71
C GLY A 260 -4.49 28.45 0.72
N THR A 261 -5.09 27.36 1.19
CA THR A 261 -5.70 27.22 2.51
C THR A 261 -4.94 26.18 3.35
N GLY A 262 -4.67 26.48 4.62
CA GLY A 262 -4.07 25.53 5.53
C GLY A 262 -2.56 25.37 5.42
N GLU A 263 -2.05 24.17 5.78
CA GLU A 263 -0.64 23.83 5.68
C GLU A 263 -0.28 23.45 4.23
N THR A 264 0.82 24.00 3.74
CA THR A 264 1.38 23.62 2.43
C THR A 264 2.13 22.31 2.52
N LEU A 265 2.41 21.67 1.38
CA LEU A 265 3.21 20.44 1.31
C LEU A 265 4.52 20.53 2.11
N TRP A 266 5.25 21.62 1.98
CA TRP A 266 6.52 21.84 2.70
C TRP A 266 6.35 22.37 4.13
N GLY A 267 5.15 22.80 4.52
CA GLY A 267 4.82 23.20 5.89
C GLY A 267 4.64 22.00 6.83
N ASP A 268 4.23 20.86 6.29
CA ASP A 268 3.95 19.65 7.08
C ASP A 268 5.25 18.99 7.60
N PRO A 269 5.36 18.74 8.93
CA PRO A 269 6.52 18.08 9.51
C PRO A 269 6.76 16.66 8.99
N GLN A 270 5.70 15.90 8.63
CA GLN A 270 5.86 14.56 8.09
C GLN A 270 6.55 14.59 6.75
N VAL A 271 6.09 15.47 5.83
CA VAL A 271 6.64 15.59 4.48
C VAL A 271 8.12 15.97 4.54
N ARG A 272 8.46 16.98 5.36
CA ARG A 272 9.88 17.38 5.55
C ARG A 272 10.72 16.26 6.10
N GLY A 273 10.26 15.59 7.16
CA GLY A 273 11.00 14.48 7.76
C GLY A 273 11.14 13.29 6.81
N PHE A 274 10.09 12.98 6.05
CA PHE A 274 10.07 11.91 5.06
C PHE A 274 11.07 12.15 3.93
N VAL A 275 11.01 13.32 3.28
CA VAL A 275 11.93 13.68 2.19
C VAL A 275 13.38 13.75 2.68
N THR A 276 13.59 14.30 3.90
CA THR A 276 14.93 14.33 4.51
C THR A 276 15.46 12.92 4.76
N LEU A 277 14.64 12.01 5.28
CA LEU A 277 15.02 10.61 5.48
C LEU A 277 15.45 9.95 4.17
N LEU A 278 14.63 10.08 3.12
CA LEU A 278 14.93 9.53 1.80
C LEU A 278 16.26 10.10 1.25
N ALA A 279 16.44 11.41 1.31
CA ALA A 279 17.65 12.06 0.80
C ALA A 279 18.91 11.62 1.57
N VAL A 280 18.85 11.62 2.90
CA VAL A 280 20.00 11.24 3.74
C VAL A 280 20.37 9.77 3.52
N VAL A 281 19.40 8.85 3.55
CA VAL A 281 19.66 7.42 3.38
C VAL A 281 20.19 7.15 1.96
N SER A 282 19.59 7.75 0.92
CA SER A 282 20.05 7.58 -0.45
C SER A 282 21.49 8.05 -0.65
N VAL A 283 21.85 9.23 -0.12
CA VAL A 283 23.22 9.77 -0.21
C VAL A 283 24.22 8.91 0.57
N VAL A 284 23.89 8.49 1.80
CA VAL A 284 24.77 7.63 2.60
C VAL A 284 25.02 6.29 1.90
N MET A 285 23.99 5.66 1.36
CA MET A 285 24.13 4.41 0.62
C MET A 285 24.88 4.61 -0.70
N ALA A 286 24.68 5.75 -1.40
CA ALA A 286 25.41 6.07 -2.61
C ALA A 286 26.92 6.27 -2.36
N LEU A 287 27.28 6.98 -1.28
CA LEU A 287 28.66 7.14 -0.86
C LEU A 287 29.31 5.79 -0.51
N TRP A 288 28.59 4.94 0.21
CA TRP A 288 29.07 3.61 0.56
C TRP A 288 29.27 2.74 -0.70
N LEU A 289 28.32 2.74 -1.64
CA LEU A 289 28.39 1.95 -2.87
C LEU A 289 29.50 2.47 -3.81
N ALA A 290 29.64 3.79 -3.93
CA ALA A 290 30.73 4.40 -4.71
C ALA A 290 32.13 4.14 -4.11
N ALA A 291 32.25 4.11 -2.76
CA ALA A 291 33.50 3.84 -2.06
C ALA A 291 33.99 2.38 -2.29
N ARG A 292 33.11 1.47 -2.66
CA ARG A 292 33.49 0.10 -3.05
C ARG A 292 34.08 0.02 -4.45
N GLY A 293 33.89 1.04 -5.28
CA GLY A 293 34.38 1.08 -6.65
C GLY A 293 33.49 0.40 -7.69
N ASP A 294 32.33 -0.10 -7.27
CA ASP A 294 31.40 -0.81 -8.18
C ASP A 294 30.70 0.15 -9.15
N TYR A 295 30.46 1.40 -8.73
CA TYR A 295 29.74 2.42 -9.49
C TYR A 295 30.34 3.83 -9.30
N SER A 296 30.21 4.68 -10.31
CA SER A 296 30.43 6.12 -10.10
C SER A 296 29.43 6.69 -9.11
N PHE A 297 29.77 7.77 -8.40
CA PHE A 297 28.87 8.35 -7.39
C PHE A 297 27.47 8.69 -7.96
N PHE A 298 27.38 9.27 -9.15
CA PHE A 298 26.11 9.64 -9.75
C PHE A 298 25.27 8.42 -10.15
N THR A 299 25.90 7.36 -10.64
CA THR A 299 25.22 6.08 -10.93
C THR A 299 24.76 5.40 -9.64
N ALA A 300 25.62 5.36 -8.61
CA ALA A 300 25.27 4.87 -7.29
C ALA A 300 24.11 5.66 -6.68
N LEU A 301 24.11 6.99 -6.80
CA LEU A 301 23.02 7.84 -6.30
C LEU A 301 21.69 7.57 -7.04
N ARG A 302 21.72 7.38 -8.36
CA ARG A 302 20.54 7.01 -9.15
C ARG A 302 19.92 5.73 -8.60
N TYR A 303 20.70 4.66 -8.48
CA TYR A 303 20.20 3.35 -8.03
C TYR A 303 19.79 3.35 -6.56
N THR A 304 20.56 4.00 -5.69
CA THR A 304 20.19 4.06 -4.27
C THR A 304 18.97 4.94 -4.04
N ALA A 305 18.87 6.11 -4.68
CA ALA A 305 17.71 6.98 -4.56
C ALA A 305 16.44 6.28 -5.06
N PHE A 306 16.50 5.55 -6.18
CA PHE A 306 15.36 4.81 -6.71
C PHE A 306 14.93 3.70 -5.75
N ASN A 307 15.83 2.78 -5.40
CA ASN A 307 15.46 1.61 -4.61
C ASN A 307 15.12 1.97 -3.15
N VAL A 308 15.82 2.94 -2.53
CA VAL A 308 15.48 3.45 -1.20
C VAL A 308 14.08 4.09 -1.22
N THR A 309 13.80 4.95 -2.21
CA THR A 309 12.47 5.56 -2.34
C THR A 309 11.42 4.49 -2.55
N SER A 310 11.64 3.54 -3.45
CA SER A 310 10.72 2.45 -3.75
C SER A 310 10.36 1.64 -2.49
N ILE A 311 11.35 1.27 -1.69
CA ILE A 311 11.11 0.46 -0.48
C ILE A 311 10.45 1.28 0.63
N VAL A 312 10.93 2.51 0.90
CA VAL A 312 10.38 3.33 1.99
C VAL A 312 8.99 3.88 1.65
N THR A 313 8.68 4.14 0.37
CA THR A 313 7.31 4.46 -0.04
C THR A 313 6.39 3.25 -0.09
N THR A 314 6.93 2.06 0.16
CA THR A 314 6.24 0.78 -0.01
C THR A 314 5.73 0.54 -1.44
N THR A 315 6.41 1.08 -2.43
CA THR A 315 6.08 0.86 -3.85
C THR A 315 6.57 -0.51 -4.32
N GLY A 316 7.84 -0.86 -4.06
CA GLY A 316 8.36 -2.19 -4.38
C GLY A 316 8.94 -2.37 -5.79
N PHE A 317 9.06 -1.31 -6.60
CA PHE A 317 9.80 -1.37 -7.86
C PHE A 317 11.29 -1.60 -7.63
N ALA A 318 11.96 -2.25 -8.58
CA ALA A 318 13.40 -2.43 -8.59
C ALA A 318 13.99 -1.90 -9.91
N SER A 319 15.03 -1.06 -9.81
CA SER A 319 15.84 -0.66 -10.96
C SER A 319 17.07 -1.54 -11.13
N THR A 320 17.45 -2.27 -10.08
CA THR A 320 18.55 -3.24 -10.04
C THR A 320 18.38 -4.16 -8.83
N ASP A 321 19.05 -5.30 -8.84
CA ASP A 321 19.10 -6.18 -7.67
C ASP A 321 20.02 -5.60 -6.58
N TYR A 322 19.42 -4.88 -5.63
CA TYR A 322 20.15 -4.31 -4.50
C TYR A 322 20.61 -5.35 -3.47
N THR A 323 20.13 -6.60 -3.55
CA THR A 323 20.63 -7.69 -2.68
C THR A 323 22.03 -8.14 -3.11
N ALA A 324 22.38 -7.96 -4.39
CA ALA A 324 23.72 -8.20 -4.91
C ALA A 324 24.76 -7.17 -4.45
N TRP A 325 24.35 -6.04 -3.88
CA TRP A 325 25.29 -5.04 -3.36
C TRP A 325 26.02 -5.50 -2.09
N GLY A 326 25.59 -6.59 -1.47
CA GLY A 326 26.26 -7.25 -0.35
C GLY A 326 25.53 -7.14 0.99
N PRO A 327 26.08 -7.74 2.06
CA PRO A 327 25.36 -7.92 3.34
C PRO A 327 24.88 -6.61 3.99
N PHE A 328 25.66 -5.54 3.86
CA PHE A 328 25.24 -4.23 4.40
C PHE A 328 23.97 -3.72 3.73
N ALA A 329 23.89 -3.82 2.39
CA ALA A 329 22.69 -3.40 1.65
C ALA A 329 21.47 -4.26 2.04
N VAL A 330 21.63 -5.58 2.08
CA VAL A 330 20.55 -6.50 2.52
C VAL A 330 20.02 -6.11 3.90
N MET A 331 20.92 -5.84 4.86
CA MET A 331 20.53 -5.42 6.21
C MET A 331 19.88 -4.03 6.21
N ALA A 332 20.42 -3.07 5.45
CA ALA A 332 19.86 -1.74 5.34
C ALA A 332 18.44 -1.79 4.75
N PHE A 333 18.23 -2.51 3.65
CA PHE A 333 16.91 -2.67 3.04
C PHE A 333 15.93 -3.42 3.95
N LEU A 334 16.40 -4.42 4.71
CA LEU A 334 15.58 -5.08 5.72
C LEU A 334 14.97 -4.08 6.70
N PHE A 335 15.77 -3.14 7.21
CA PHE A 335 15.28 -2.10 8.12
C PHE A 335 14.41 -1.05 7.40
N LEU A 336 14.73 -0.70 6.16
CA LEU A 336 13.92 0.24 5.38
C LEU A 336 12.52 -0.29 5.08
N MET A 337 12.35 -1.61 4.92
CA MET A 337 11.04 -2.24 4.70
C MET A 337 10.04 -2.04 5.85
N PHE A 338 10.48 -1.74 7.08
CA PHE A 338 9.59 -1.41 8.20
C PHE A 338 8.93 -0.05 8.05
N LEU A 339 9.57 0.85 7.32
CA LEU A 339 9.15 2.24 7.18
C LEU A 339 8.04 2.36 6.13
N GLY A 340 7.31 3.46 6.20
CA GLY A 340 6.27 3.81 5.25
C GLY A 340 6.21 5.32 5.01
N GLY A 341 5.39 5.73 4.05
CA GLY A 341 5.15 7.13 3.74
C GLY A 341 4.37 7.88 4.83
N CYS A 342 3.88 9.05 4.47
CA CYS A 342 3.11 9.90 5.37
C CYS A 342 1.70 9.33 5.62
N THR A 343 1.10 9.67 6.76
CA THR A 343 -0.30 9.33 7.05
C THR A 343 -1.25 10.06 6.09
N GLY A 344 -2.26 9.36 5.56
CA GLY A 344 -3.16 9.95 4.55
C GLY A 344 -2.63 9.88 3.11
N SER A 345 -1.61 9.05 2.87
CA SER A 345 -1.08 8.70 1.55
C SER A 345 -1.47 7.27 1.14
N THR A 346 -1.15 6.87 -0.08
CA THR A 346 -1.37 5.51 -0.59
C THR A 346 -0.40 4.47 -0.02
N SER A 347 0.74 4.89 0.53
CA SER A 347 1.80 4.03 1.08
C SER A 347 1.33 3.14 2.23
N GLY A 348 1.90 1.96 2.35
CA GLY A 348 1.77 1.04 3.49
C GLY A 348 2.75 1.33 4.63
N GLY A 349 3.17 0.29 5.34
CA GLY A 349 4.23 0.33 6.34
C GLY A 349 3.94 1.17 7.59
N MET A 350 4.97 1.33 8.41
CA MET A 350 4.90 2.20 9.59
C MET A 350 4.97 3.66 9.17
N LYS A 351 3.85 4.37 9.29
CA LYS A 351 3.72 5.76 8.85
C LYS A 351 4.72 6.70 9.53
N MET A 352 5.24 7.67 8.75
CA MET A 352 6.25 8.64 9.19
C MET A 352 5.86 9.38 10.48
N PHE A 353 4.57 9.70 10.66
CA PHE A 353 4.05 10.30 11.87
C PHE A 353 4.39 9.48 13.13
N ARG A 354 4.19 8.15 13.08
CA ARG A 354 4.45 7.27 14.23
C ARG A 354 5.95 7.25 14.59
N LEU A 355 6.81 7.21 13.57
CA LEU A 355 8.27 7.29 13.77
C LEU A 355 8.68 8.61 14.43
N GLN A 356 8.11 9.74 13.97
CA GLN A 356 8.40 11.06 14.53
C GLN A 356 7.88 11.21 15.96
N VAL A 357 6.71 10.65 16.30
CA VAL A 357 6.18 10.64 17.68
C VAL A 357 7.09 9.81 18.59
N LEU A 358 7.57 8.64 18.15
CA LEU A 358 8.52 7.84 18.93
C LEU A 358 9.85 8.55 19.13
N ALA A 359 10.39 9.19 18.10
CA ALA A 359 11.62 9.98 18.22
C ALA A 359 11.46 11.16 19.20
N MET A 360 10.29 11.82 19.16
CA MET A 360 9.96 12.88 20.10
C MET A 360 9.83 12.34 21.54
N LEU A 361 9.19 11.19 21.72
CA LEU A 361 9.07 10.53 23.03
C LEU A 361 10.46 10.18 23.59
N LEU A 362 11.33 9.59 22.79
CA LEU A 362 12.68 9.24 23.17
C LEU A 362 13.48 10.48 23.63
N ARG A 363 13.43 11.56 22.83
CA ARG A 363 14.10 12.84 23.18
C ARG A 363 13.57 13.40 24.51
N THR A 364 12.26 13.34 24.72
CA THR A 364 11.63 13.82 25.94
C THR A 364 12.06 12.98 27.13
N GLN A 365 12.09 11.66 26.98
CA GLN A 365 12.50 10.74 28.05
C GLN A 365 13.97 10.93 28.45
N ILE A 366 14.86 11.05 27.46
CA ILE A 366 16.28 11.37 27.70
C ILE A 366 16.40 12.69 28.50
N ARG A 367 15.65 13.72 28.09
CA ARG A 367 15.70 15.02 28.78
C ARG A 367 15.13 14.97 30.18
N GLN A 368 14.07 14.20 30.42
CA GLN A 368 13.52 14.00 31.77
C GLN A 368 14.47 13.23 32.67
N THR A 369 15.24 12.28 32.12
CA THR A 369 16.28 11.57 32.88
C THR A 369 17.40 12.52 33.34
N LEU A 370 17.76 13.49 32.46
CA LEU A 370 18.77 14.50 32.80
C LEU A 370 18.22 15.62 33.73
N PHE A 371 16.96 15.97 33.58
CA PHE A 371 16.31 17.07 34.27
C PHE A 371 14.93 16.64 34.82
N PRO A 372 14.87 15.91 35.95
CA PRO A 372 13.64 15.27 36.46
C PRO A 372 12.47 16.23 36.73
N HIS A 373 12.77 17.50 37.06
CA HIS A 373 11.76 18.50 37.42
C HIS A 373 11.24 19.35 36.24
N VAL A 374 11.71 19.07 35.01
CA VAL A 374 11.26 19.82 33.83
C VAL A 374 9.88 19.32 33.39
N ALA A 375 8.87 20.19 33.48
CA ALA A 375 7.59 19.95 32.87
C ALA A 375 7.72 20.15 31.36
N GLN A 376 7.54 19.09 30.59
CA GLN A 376 7.56 19.14 29.13
C GLN A 376 6.20 18.82 28.53
N THR A 377 5.73 19.68 27.64
CA THR A 377 4.60 19.37 26.74
C THR A 377 5.15 18.77 25.45
N LEU A 378 4.64 17.61 25.08
CA LEU A 378 4.94 17.00 23.79
C LEU A 378 4.28 17.82 22.70
N ARG A 379 5.08 18.36 21.76
CA ARG A 379 4.57 19.17 20.65
C ARG A 379 4.98 18.57 19.30
N TYR A 380 4.01 18.36 18.44
CA TYR A 380 4.20 17.95 17.07
C TYR A 380 3.86 19.13 16.14
N GLY A 381 4.87 19.72 15.52
CA GLY A 381 4.70 21.03 14.87
C GLY A 381 4.19 22.07 15.89
N ASN A 382 3.06 22.69 15.60
CA ASN A 382 2.42 23.69 16.46
C ASN A 382 1.41 23.10 17.44
N ARG A 383 1.25 21.75 17.54
CA ARG A 383 0.19 21.08 18.30
C ARG A 383 0.75 20.31 19.48
N THR A 384 -0.03 20.30 20.56
CA THR A 384 0.25 19.46 21.72
C THR A 384 -0.23 18.04 21.47
N VAL A 385 0.64 17.06 21.69
CA VAL A 385 0.33 15.63 21.60
C VAL A 385 -0.07 15.11 22.97
N SER A 386 -1.28 14.54 23.09
CA SER A 386 -1.73 13.92 24.34
C SER A 386 -0.97 12.63 24.65
N ARG A 387 -0.92 12.25 25.93
CA ARG A 387 -0.32 10.98 26.34
C ARG A 387 -1.02 9.76 25.73
N ASP A 388 -2.33 9.85 25.49
CA ASP A 388 -3.12 8.77 24.89
C ASP A 388 -2.67 8.49 23.45
N ILE A 389 -2.35 9.53 22.67
CA ILE A 389 -1.81 9.38 21.31
C ILE A 389 -0.45 8.69 21.35
N VAL A 390 0.43 9.09 22.27
CA VAL A 390 1.75 8.47 22.42
C VAL A 390 1.62 7.00 22.80
N PHE A 391 0.75 6.67 23.74
CA PHE A 391 0.49 5.30 24.14
C PHE A 391 -0.08 4.48 22.98
N SER A 392 -1.03 5.01 22.23
CA SER A 392 -1.62 4.35 21.07
C SER A 392 -0.59 4.08 19.97
N VAL A 393 0.36 5.02 19.76
CA VAL A 393 1.46 4.82 18.79
C VAL A 393 2.42 3.73 19.26
N ALA A 394 2.81 3.74 20.54
CA ALA A 394 3.69 2.73 21.12
C ALA A 394 3.05 1.32 21.04
N LEU A 395 1.77 1.21 21.40
CA LEU A 395 1.01 -0.04 21.29
C LEU A 395 0.93 -0.53 19.84
N PHE A 396 0.66 0.37 18.89
CA PHE A 396 0.65 0.01 17.48
C PHE A 396 2.00 -0.57 17.03
N VAL A 397 3.10 0.08 17.36
CA VAL A 397 4.44 -0.41 16.99
C VAL A 397 4.74 -1.77 17.59
N PHE A 398 4.37 -1.97 18.88
CA PHE A 398 4.52 -3.27 19.51
C PHE A 398 3.73 -4.36 18.77
N VAL A 399 2.45 -4.12 18.48
CA VAL A 399 1.58 -5.07 17.74
C VAL A 399 2.10 -5.30 16.32
N TYR A 400 2.58 -4.25 15.65
CA TYR A 400 3.15 -4.32 14.31
C TYR A 400 4.37 -5.25 14.26
N LEU A 401 5.32 -5.08 15.17
CA LEU A 401 6.49 -5.94 15.27
C LEU A 401 6.11 -7.37 15.69
N ALA A 402 5.23 -7.52 16.68
CA ALA A 402 4.75 -8.82 17.12
C ALA A 402 4.06 -9.60 15.99
N SER A 403 3.25 -8.93 15.17
CA SER A 403 2.59 -9.55 14.00
C SER A 403 3.60 -10.04 12.97
N MET A 404 4.68 -9.29 12.71
CA MET A 404 5.76 -9.73 11.83
C MET A 404 6.46 -10.98 12.35
N VAL A 405 6.73 -11.03 13.64
CA VAL A 405 7.33 -12.22 14.27
C VAL A 405 6.40 -13.43 14.14
N VAL A 406 5.11 -13.28 14.41
CA VAL A 406 4.12 -14.38 14.29
C VAL A 406 4.04 -14.88 12.85
N VAL A 407 3.97 -13.97 11.86
CA VAL A 407 3.93 -14.35 10.45
C VAL A 407 5.25 -15.01 10.03
N ALA A 408 6.41 -14.49 10.44
CA ALA A 408 7.71 -15.09 10.13
C ALA A 408 7.83 -16.51 10.70
N LEU A 409 7.38 -16.75 11.94
CA LEU A 409 7.35 -18.09 12.54
C LEU A 409 6.40 -19.03 11.78
N ALA A 410 5.23 -18.55 11.35
CA ALA A 410 4.32 -19.33 10.54
C ALA A 410 4.95 -19.70 9.18
N LEU A 411 5.62 -18.76 8.52
CA LEU A 411 6.33 -19.02 7.25
C LEU A 411 7.50 -19.99 7.44
N ALA A 412 8.27 -19.87 8.51
CA ALA A 412 9.34 -20.81 8.84
C ALA A 412 8.79 -22.23 9.10
N ALA A 413 7.59 -22.37 9.67
CA ALA A 413 6.93 -23.67 9.85
C ALA A 413 6.57 -24.35 8.53
N PHE A 414 6.42 -23.60 7.42
CA PHE A 414 6.29 -24.13 6.07
C PHE A 414 7.65 -24.49 5.41
N GLY A 415 8.75 -24.37 6.14
CA GLY A 415 10.09 -24.77 5.67
C GLY A 415 10.87 -23.68 4.95
N LEU A 416 10.44 -22.40 5.03
CA LEU A 416 11.20 -21.29 4.45
C LEU A 416 12.46 -21.02 5.30
N ASP A 417 13.57 -20.71 4.62
CA ASP A 417 14.78 -20.25 5.29
C ASP A 417 14.61 -18.91 6.00
N PHE A 418 15.52 -18.59 6.91
CA PHE A 418 15.40 -17.44 7.80
C PHE A 418 15.19 -16.10 7.06
N ILE A 419 16.01 -15.83 6.00
CA ILE A 419 15.91 -14.55 5.30
C ILE A 419 14.62 -14.46 4.48
N THR A 420 14.24 -15.55 3.83
CA THR A 420 13.01 -15.64 3.06
C THR A 420 11.78 -15.50 3.98
N ALA A 421 11.72 -16.24 5.09
CA ALA A 421 10.59 -16.17 6.03
C ALA A 421 10.46 -14.76 6.67
N LEU A 422 11.57 -14.20 7.16
CA LEU A 422 11.56 -12.90 7.83
C LEU A 422 11.20 -11.77 6.85
N SER A 423 11.87 -11.70 5.70
CA SER A 423 11.60 -10.63 4.74
C SER A 423 10.21 -10.76 4.09
N SER A 424 9.72 -11.99 3.86
CA SER A 424 8.34 -12.21 3.38
C SER A 424 7.29 -11.78 4.40
N ALA A 425 7.53 -12.01 5.70
CA ALA A 425 6.64 -11.53 6.75
C ALA A 425 6.62 -10.00 6.82
N ILE A 426 7.80 -9.37 6.77
CA ILE A 426 7.92 -7.91 6.80
C ILE A 426 7.23 -7.30 5.58
N THR A 427 7.54 -7.77 4.37
CA THR A 427 6.96 -7.22 3.15
C THR A 427 5.45 -7.38 3.09
N SER A 428 4.91 -8.50 3.61
CA SER A 428 3.46 -8.73 3.65
C SER A 428 2.75 -7.78 4.61
N ILE A 429 3.24 -7.63 5.85
CA ILE A 429 2.64 -6.74 6.86
C ILE A 429 2.86 -5.27 6.51
N ALA A 430 4.02 -4.92 5.93
CA ALA A 430 4.32 -3.53 5.54
C ALA A 430 3.77 -3.18 4.15
N ASN A 431 3.29 -4.13 3.36
CA ASN A 431 2.81 -3.97 1.98
C ASN A 431 3.88 -3.34 1.07
N VAL A 432 5.10 -3.90 1.03
CA VAL A 432 6.26 -3.32 0.29
C VAL A 432 6.43 -3.94 -1.10
N GLY A 433 6.22 -5.26 -1.25
CA GLY A 433 6.36 -6.00 -2.49
C GLY A 433 7.48 -7.04 -2.44
N PRO A 434 8.70 -6.73 -2.85
CA PRO A 434 9.80 -7.69 -2.80
C PRO A 434 10.19 -8.03 -1.36
N GLY A 435 10.64 -9.27 -1.15
CA GLY A 435 11.39 -9.67 0.03
C GLY A 435 12.89 -9.43 -0.16
N LEU A 436 13.71 -10.25 0.48
CA LEU A 436 15.17 -10.24 0.37
C LEU A 436 15.69 -11.65 0.10
N GLY A 437 16.90 -11.72 -0.46
CA GLY A 437 17.54 -12.98 -0.80
C GLY A 437 17.20 -13.49 -2.20
N PRO A 438 17.70 -14.66 -2.58
CA PRO A 438 17.65 -15.13 -3.96
C PRO A 438 16.27 -15.61 -4.42
N ILE A 439 15.36 -15.94 -3.49
CA ILE A 439 14.03 -16.49 -3.82
C ILE A 439 13.02 -15.35 -4.01
N VAL A 440 12.83 -14.53 -2.98
CA VAL A 440 11.77 -13.51 -2.91
C VAL A 440 12.30 -12.06 -3.05
N GLY A 441 13.60 -11.93 -3.35
CA GLY A 441 14.23 -10.61 -3.54
C GLY A 441 13.77 -9.88 -4.79
N PRO A 442 14.37 -8.70 -5.07
CA PRO A 442 13.94 -7.83 -6.17
C PRO A 442 14.06 -8.46 -7.56
N ALA A 443 14.92 -9.45 -7.73
CA ALA A 443 15.09 -10.23 -8.96
C ALA A 443 14.34 -11.58 -8.94
N GLY A 444 13.65 -11.90 -7.84
CA GLY A 444 12.91 -13.14 -7.65
C GLY A 444 11.39 -12.94 -7.64
N ASN A 445 10.67 -14.02 -7.32
CA ASN A 445 9.22 -13.99 -7.13
C ASN A 445 8.77 -15.03 -6.09
N PHE A 446 7.49 -15.04 -5.76
CA PHE A 446 6.92 -15.90 -4.72
C PHE A 446 6.33 -17.21 -5.26
N SER A 447 6.51 -17.54 -6.55
CA SER A 447 5.89 -18.71 -7.19
C SER A 447 6.32 -20.03 -6.55
N SER A 448 7.61 -20.15 -6.16
CA SER A 448 8.18 -21.37 -5.59
C SER A 448 7.79 -21.65 -4.15
N LEU A 449 7.10 -20.71 -3.47
CA LEU A 449 6.69 -20.89 -2.09
C LEU A 449 5.52 -21.89 -1.96
N PRO A 450 5.43 -22.64 -0.85
CA PRO A 450 4.29 -23.51 -0.57
C PRO A 450 2.97 -22.74 -0.53
N ASP A 451 1.87 -23.36 -0.97
CA ASP A 451 0.54 -22.73 -1.02
C ASP A 451 0.08 -22.21 0.34
N GLY A 452 0.35 -22.96 1.44
CA GLY A 452 0.04 -22.51 2.79
C GLY A 452 0.79 -21.22 3.17
N ALA A 453 2.05 -21.07 2.75
CA ALA A 453 2.82 -19.85 2.98
C ALA A 453 2.23 -18.67 2.19
N LYS A 454 1.83 -18.87 0.93
CA LYS A 454 1.16 -17.85 0.11
C LYS A 454 -0.15 -17.37 0.73
N ILE A 455 -0.98 -18.28 1.27
CA ILE A 455 -2.23 -17.91 1.96
C ILE A 455 -1.93 -17.08 3.22
N VAL A 456 -0.97 -17.51 4.04
CA VAL A 456 -0.56 -16.76 5.24
C VAL A 456 -0.09 -15.35 4.87
N MET A 457 0.72 -15.22 3.81
CA MET A 457 1.18 -13.93 3.31
C MET A 457 0.03 -13.07 2.79
N ALA A 458 -0.90 -13.63 2.01
CA ALA A 458 -2.06 -12.88 1.49
C ALA A 458 -2.95 -12.34 2.63
N LEU A 459 -3.16 -13.11 3.69
CA LEU A 459 -3.86 -12.64 4.89
C LEU A 459 -3.04 -11.60 5.67
N ALA A 460 -1.72 -11.75 5.74
CA ALA A 460 -0.84 -10.76 6.35
C ALA A 460 -0.83 -9.42 5.59
N MET A 461 -0.89 -9.45 4.24
CA MET A 461 -1.04 -8.25 3.41
C MET A 461 -2.33 -7.50 3.71
N LEU A 462 -3.44 -8.23 3.88
CA LEU A 462 -4.71 -7.65 4.28
C LEU A 462 -4.65 -7.05 5.68
N LEU A 463 -4.05 -7.77 6.63
CA LEU A 463 -3.88 -7.33 8.01
C LEU A 463 -3.07 -6.03 8.10
N GLY A 464 -1.97 -5.94 7.36
CA GLY A 464 -1.13 -4.74 7.27
C GLY A 464 -1.88 -3.56 6.67
N ARG A 465 -2.63 -3.80 5.58
CA ARG A 465 -3.34 -2.75 4.85
C ARG A 465 -4.47 -2.12 5.64
N LEU A 466 -5.22 -2.91 6.42
CA LEU A 466 -6.37 -2.47 7.20
C LEU A 466 -6.00 -1.89 8.58
N GLU A 467 -4.72 -1.56 8.81
CA GLU A 467 -4.27 -1.09 10.12
C GLU A 467 -4.55 -2.13 11.23
N LEU A 468 -3.68 -3.11 11.39
CA LEU A 468 -3.66 -4.24 12.33
C LEU A 468 -4.78 -4.30 13.38
N LEU A 469 -4.96 -3.22 14.16
CA LEU A 469 -5.94 -3.15 15.24
C LEU A 469 -7.39 -3.22 14.76
N THR A 470 -7.68 -2.75 13.55
CA THR A 470 -9.01 -2.85 12.93
C THR A 470 -9.44 -4.31 12.76
N VAL A 471 -8.50 -5.17 12.39
CA VAL A 471 -8.76 -6.59 12.21
C VAL A 471 -8.69 -7.32 13.56
N LEU A 472 -7.73 -6.99 14.41
CA LEU A 472 -7.54 -7.66 15.71
C LEU A 472 -8.71 -7.45 16.66
N VAL A 473 -9.40 -6.32 16.61
CA VAL A 473 -10.62 -6.06 17.41
C VAL A 473 -11.69 -7.13 17.15
N MET A 474 -11.80 -7.66 15.93
CA MET A 474 -12.78 -8.68 15.58
C MET A 474 -12.52 -10.05 16.26
N PHE A 475 -11.29 -10.28 16.74
CA PHE A 475 -10.94 -11.50 17.49
C PHE A 475 -11.19 -11.38 19.00
N SER A 476 -11.58 -10.18 19.51
CA SER A 476 -11.91 -10.01 20.91
C SER A 476 -13.32 -10.54 21.21
N LYS A 477 -13.51 -11.15 22.40
CA LYS A 477 -14.82 -11.58 22.87
C LYS A 477 -15.79 -10.40 23.01
N ASP A 478 -15.31 -9.26 23.48
CA ASP A 478 -16.12 -8.05 23.65
C ASP A 478 -16.76 -7.56 22.35
N TYR A 479 -16.14 -7.88 21.22
CA TYR A 479 -16.70 -7.55 19.90
C TYR A 479 -17.98 -8.34 19.61
N TRP A 480 -18.12 -9.58 20.08
CA TRP A 480 -19.25 -10.46 19.79
C TRP A 480 -20.31 -10.47 20.88
N GLU A 481 -19.95 -10.16 22.12
CA GLU A 481 -20.82 -10.29 23.32
C GLU A 481 -21.71 -9.05 23.60
N ARG A 482 -21.61 -7.94 22.87
CA ARG A 482 -22.42 -6.73 23.11
C ARG A 482 -23.46 -6.46 22.04
#